data_f052b184def87a093cb4d006b0d0ca6d
#
_entry.id   f052b184def87a093cb4d006b0d0ca6d
#
_cell.length_a   1.000
_cell.length_b   1.000
_cell.length_c   1.000
_cell.angle_alpha   90.00
_cell.angle_beta   90.00
_cell.angle_gamma   90.00
#
_symmetry.space_group_name_H-M   'P 1'
#
loop_
_entity.id
_entity.type
_entity.pdbx_description
1 polymer ?
#
loop_
_entity_poly.entity_id
_entity_poly.type
_entity_poly.pdbx_seq_one_letter_code
_entity_poly.pdbx_strand_id
1 'polypeptide(L)'
;MQKWNRHSSLAASAMVALLVTGCGGGGGGGSPTGQTYSATCADGSGKTSTVSAADAAAQCPTATYSAICADQSTVTSNTSQAAANAKCTPGIVAKVVASTYTGEKLAAFNQLNADRAQCGFGQLQQNAKLDVAAQGHADWLAANPFLAASHVQDPSTGKGVVTGVQRQDRLQNAGYIPTPWVNYLGTFSSTEVIGVPAWGTALSCKYCANNASFGNTELSVGNGVRQLYATVYHLVDILKGERDVGFGAAIADSSIIGVHTRYIKKVVIDPATAQGWVRQSIPSDTILTFPCQGITNTTPVFRGEDPEPFPSRGSKEYGQPVYVMGADGTTVTINAASSSITPLGGSPVATTVFNSAVDPLPPTDGRNVKNNQVFLVPTQRLLDNTTYTVVLNGTNTGMVTNANPSGAYSRTFTFSTLTPTTF
;
A
#
# COMPACT_ATOMS: atom_id res chain seq x y z
N MET A 1 -25.67 4.40 -17.35
CA MET A 1 -25.59 5.64 -16.55
C MET A 1 -26.25 5.42 -15.22
N GLN A 2 -25.52 4.94 -14.23
CA GLN A 2 -26.02 4.78 -12.86
C GLN A 2 -25.45 5.90 -11.99
N LYS A 3 -26.35 6.67 -11.38
CA LYS A 3 -26.00 7.75 -10.45
C LYS A 3 -25.48 7.13 -9.16
N TRP A 4 -24.22 7.40 -8.86
CA TRP A 4 -23.60 7.09 -7.57
C TRP A 4 -24.10 8.06 -6.51
N ASN A 5 -24.89 7.57 -5.56
CA ASN A 5 -25.19 8.29 -4.34
C ASN A 5 -23.94 8.28 -3.44
N ARG A 6 -23.34 9.45 -3.30
CA ARG A 6 -22.27 9.69 -2.32
C ARG A 6 -22.88 9.71 -0.93
N HIS A 7 -22.66 8.67 -0.16
CA HIS A 7 -22.75 8.78 1.28
C HIS A 7 -21.44 9.39 1.80
N SER A 8 -21.49 10.67 2.09
CA SER A 8 -20.43 11.40 2.78
C SER A 8 -20.41 10.93 4.23
N SER A 9 -19.46 10.06 4.58
CA SER A 9 -19.08 9.83 5.97
C SER A 9 -18.26 11.02 6.45
N LEU A 10 -18.89 11.84 7.27
CA LEU A 10 -18.28 12.96 7.96
C LEU A 10 -17.13 12.46 8.83
N ALA A 11 -15.91 12.85 8.49
CA ALA A 11 -14.78 12.82 9.40
C ALA A 11 -15.14 13.70 10.59
N ALA A 12 -15.19 13.11 11.78
CA ALA A 12 -15.38 13.84 13.01
C ALA A 12 -14.14 14.68 13.31
N SER A 13 -14.10 15.88 12.74
CA SER A 13 -13.30 16.96 13.30
C SER A 13 -13.93 17.30 14.64
N ALA A 14 -13.20 17.12 15.75
CA ALA A 14 -13.62 17.56 17.06
C ALA A 14 -13.72 19.09 17.04
N MET A 15 -14.85 19.61 16.56
CA MET A 15 -15.26 20.96 16.84
C MET A 15 -15.81 20.96 18.26
N VAL A 16 -15.16 21.72 19.14
CA VAL A 16 -15.75 22.14 20.41
C VAL A 16 -16.97 22.97 20.07
N ALA A 17 -18.14 22.33 20.00
CA ALA A 17 -19.41 23.04 19.85
C ALA A 17 -19.77 23.62 21.24
N LEU A 18 -19.54 24.91 21.39
CA LEU A 18 -20.11 25.66 22.53
C LEU A 18 -21.64 25.72 22.31
N LEU A 19 -22.35 24.78 22.89
CA LEU A 19 -23.81 24.89 23.01
C LEU A 19 -24.12 25.78 24.21
N VAL A 20 -24.34 27.07 23.95
CA VAL A 20 -24.94 27.98 24.93
C VAL A 20 -26.45 27.80 24.86
N THR A 21 -27.00 26.96 25.73
CA THR A 21 -28.46 26.93 25.92
C THR A 21 -28.85 28.06 26.85
N GLY A 22 -29.09 29.24 26.26
CA GLY A 22 -29.79 30.33 26.95
C GLY A 22 -31.27 30.09 26.99
N CYS A 23 -31.83 29.69 28.13
CA CYS A 23 -33.27 29.67 28.35
C CYS A 23 -33.67 31.05 28.92
N GLY A 24 -34.23 31.92 28.06
CA GLY A 24 -34.85 33.15 28.45
C GLY A 24 -36.28 32.87 28.97
N GLY A 25 -36.59 33.15 30.23
CA GLY A 25 -37.90 33.04 30.82
C GLY A 25 -38.04 34.07 31.94
N GLY A 26 -39.08 34.89 31.84
CA GLY A 26 -39.39 36.10 32.59
C GLY A 26 -39.62 35.98 34.12
N GLY A 27 -39.44 37.10 34.74
CA GLY A 27 -39.96 37.73 35.89
C GLY A 27 -40.35 36.91 37.14
N GLY A 28 -39.58 37.06 38.20
CA GLY A 28 -39.95 36.68 39.56
C GLY A 28 -38.71 36.82 40.46
N GLY A 29 -38.80 37.79 41.43
CA GLY A 29 -37.68 38.09 42.35
C GLY A 29 -37.34 36.90 43.25
N GLY A 30 -36.24 36.25 42.92
CA GLY A 30 -35.52 35.26 43.70
C GLY A 30 -34.06 35.49 43.49
N SER A 31 -33.25 35.34 44.56
CA SER A 31 -31.78 35.42 44.50
C SER A 31 -31.22 34.76 43.27
N PRO A 32 -30.22 35.29 42.58
CA PRO A 32 -29.66 34.73 41.38
C PRO A 32 -29.06 33.36 41.68
N THR A 33 -29.85 32.32 41.41
CA THR A 33 -29.30 30.95 41.30
C THR A 33 -28.29 30.99 40.19
N GLY A 34 -27.02 30.80 40.55
CA GLY A 34 -25.89 30.97 39.63
C GLY A 34 -26.06 30.18 38.32
N GLN A 35 -25.94 30.87 37.23
CA GLN A 35 -25.95 30.29 35.88
C GLN A 35 -24.89 29.19 35.80
N THR A 36 -25.27 27.98 35.40
CA THR A 36 -24.30 26.89 35.20
C THR A 36 -23.94 26.79 33.73
N TYR A 37 -22.67 26.86 33.44
CA TYR A 37 -22.11 26.66 32.09
C TYR A 37 -21.58 25.23 31.99
N SER A 38 -21.78 24.59 30.86
CA SER A 38 -21.31 23.22 30.60
C SER A 38 -20.35 23.18 29.42
N ALA A 39 -19.35 22.32 29.51
CA ALA A 39 -18.47 21.96 28.41
C ALA A 39 -18.39 20.44 28.28
N THR A 40 -18.36 19.93 27.05
CA THR A 40 -18.07 18.53 26.76
C THR A 40 -16.59 18.41 26.39
N CYS A 41 -15.86 17.61 27.16
CA CYS A 41 -14.42 17.39 26.96
C CYS A 41 -14.16 16.43 25.78
N ALA A 42 -12.93 16.42 25.28
CA ALA A 42 -12.51 15.55 24.18
C ALA A 42 -12.62 14.04 24.50
N ASP A 43 -12.60 13.68 25.78
CA ASP A 43 -12.81 12.30 26.28
C ASP A 43 -14.29 11.93 26.49
N GLY A 44 -15.21 12.81 26.07
CA GLY A 44 -16.65 12.66 26.25
C GLY A 44 -17.17 13.00 27.63
N SER A 45 -16.31 13.35 28.61
CA SER A 45 -16.76 13.77 29.95
C SER A 45 -17.37 15.19 29.92
N GLY A 46 -18.39 15.42 30.76
CA GLY A 46 -18.97 16.74 30.97
C GLY A 46 -18.29 17.47 32.13
N LYS A 47 -18.02 18.77 31.95
CA LYS A 47 -17.58 19.67 33.02
C LYS A 47 -18.54 20.86 33.15
N THR A 48 -18.72 21.36 34.36
CA THR A 48 -19.60 22.50 34.62
C THR A 48 -18.87 23.55 35.43
N SER A 49 -19.21 24.83 35.20
CA SER A 49 -18.74 25.98 35.98
C SER A 49 -19.88 26.94 36.22
N THR A 50 -19.81 27.64 37.32
CA THR A 50 -20.71 28.78 37.62
C THR A 50 -20.12 30.13 37.20
N VAL A 51 -18.88 30.14 36.65
CA VAL A 51 -18.17 31.34 36.25
C VAL A 51 -18.36 31.64 34.76
N SER A 52 -18.01 30.71 33.91
CA SER A 52 -18.14 30.86 32.46
C SER A 52 -18.02 29.48 31.71
N ALA A 53 -18.44 29.48 30.46
CA ALA A 53 -18.23 28.33 29.59
C ALA A 53 -16.72 28.04 29.34
N ALA A 54 -15.90 29.07 29.27
CA ALA A 54 -14.46 28.94 29.16
C ALA A 54 -13.84 28.29 30.42
N ASP A 55 -14.35 28.63 31.60
CA ASP A 55 -13.92 28.02 32.84
C ASP A 55 -14.37 26.56 32.99
N ALA A 56 -15.57 26.23 32.51
CA ALA A 56 -16.00 24.83 32.41
C ALA A 56 -15.10 24.04 31.42
N ALA A 57 -14.75 24.60 30.28
CA ALA A 57 -13.84 23.98 29.29
C ALA A 57 -12.41 23.83 29.81
N ALA A 58 -11.93 24.80 30.64
CA ALA A 58 -10.59 24.73 31.26
C ALA A 58 -10.46 23.58 32.27
N GLN A 59 -11.56 23.04 32.77
CA GLN A 59 -11.58 21.87 33.67
C GLN A 59 -11.50 20.52 32.92
N CYS A 60 -11.54 20.54 31.57
CA CYS A 60 -11.36 19.34 30.79
C CYS A 60 -9.92 18.82 30.92
N PRO A 61 -9.73 17.50 31.06
CA PRO A 61 -8.39 16.94 31.02
C PRO A 61 -7.74 17.24 29.68
N THR A 62 -6.47 17.58 29.70
CA THR A 62 -5.71 17.79 28.48
C THR A 62 -5.61 16.48 27.71
N ALA A 63 -6.17 16.43 26.50
CA ALA A 63 -6.09 15.25 25.65
C ALA A 63 -4.60 14.92 25.40
N THR A 64 -4.24 13.65 25.62
CA THR A 64 -2.91 13.14 25.27
C THR A 64 -3.02 12.20 24.08
N TYR A 65 -2.38 12.59 22.99
CA TYR A 65 -2.25 11.79 21.78
C TYR A 65 -0.94 11.02 21.83
N SER A 66 -0.98 9.73 21.54
CA SER A 66 0.21 8.88 21.54
C SER A 66 0.49 8.37 20.12
N ALA A 67 1.76 8.27 19.77
CA ALA A 67 2.21 7.61 18.55
C ALA A 67 3.31 6.61 18.87
N ILE A 68 3.30 5.47 18.19
CA ILE A 68 4.37 4.47 18.24
C ILE A 68 5.20 4.63 16.98
N CYS A 69 6.46 5.01 17.16
CA CYS A 69 7.40 5.28 16.07
C CYS A 69 7.90 3.98 15.41
N ALA A 70 8.61 4.09 14.28
CA ALA A 70 9.16 2.94 13.56
C ALA A 70 10.17 2.14 14.41
N ASP A 71 10.92 2.81 15.31
CA ASP A 71 11.83 2.21 16.27
C ASP A 71 11.15 1.62 17.52
N GLN A 72 9.81 1.58 17.53
CA GLN A 72 8.95 1.13 18.62
C GLN A 72 8.94 2.06 19.86
N SER A 73 9.62 3.20 19.83
CA SER A 73 9.48 4.20 20.88
C SER A 73 8.07 4.81 20.89
N THR A 74 7.59 5.20 22.06
CA THR A 74 6.30 5.88 22.20
C THR A 74 6.55 7.35 22.46
N VAL A 75 5.89 8.19 21.67
CA VAL A 75 5.90 9.66 21.82
C VAL A 75 4.49 10.17 22.07
N THR A 76 4.37 11.30 22.76
CA THR A 76 3.07 11.88 23.09
C THR A 76 3.02 13.36 22.72
N SER A 77 1.81 13.87 22.49
CA SER A 77 1.52 15.29 22.28
C SER A 77 0.18 15.64 22.91
N ASN A 78 0.07 16.85 23.43
CA ASN A 78 -1.18 17.38 23.95
C ASN A 78 -1.95 18.21 22.92
N THR A 79 -1.42 18.33 21.69
CA THR A 79 -2.00 19.19 20.66
C THR A 79 -2.85 18.41 19.67
N SER A 80 -2.29 17.33 19.11
CA SER A 80 -2.99 16.49 18.12
C SER A 80 -2.24 15.18 17.87
N GLN A 81 -2.91 14.22 17.23
CA GLN A 81 -2.27 13.00 16.75
C GLN A 81 -1.17 13.30 15.72
N ALA A 82 -1.40 14.30 14.85
CA ALA A 82 -0.39 14.72 13.88
C ALA A 82 0.88 15.27 14.56
N ALA A 83 0.72 16.04 15.64
CA ALA A 83 1.84 16.55 16.43
C ALA A 83 2.56 15.44 17.21
N ALA A 84 1.86 14.39 17.65
CA ALA A 84 2.50 13.21 18.22
C ALA A 84 3.30 12.48 17.14
N ASN A 85 2.71 12.21 15.97
CA ASN A 85 3.36 11.55 14.85
C ASN A 85 4.63 12.30 14.37
N ALA A 86 4.59 13.64 14.35
CA ALA A 86 5.71 14.48 13.93
C ALA A 86 6.93 14.42 14.88
N LYS A 87 6.77 13.88 16.08
CA LYS A 87 7.89 13.66 17.01
C LYS A 87 8.70 12.41 16.70
N CYS A 88 8.17 11.53 15.85
CA CYS A 88 8.93 10.37 15.40
C CYS A 88 10.00 10.77 14.39
N THR A 89 11.24 10.35 14.60
CA THR A 89 12.27 10.42 13.57
C THR A 89 11.93 9.51 12.41
N PRO A 90 12.27 9.89 11.17
CA PRO A 90 12.20 8.97 10.03
C PRO A 90 12.91 7.65 10.35
N GLY A 91 12.28 6.54 10.01
CA GLY A 91 12.85 5.24 10.30
C GLY A 91 12.09 4.09 9.66
N ILE A 92 12.77 2.96 9.58
CA ILE A 92 12.26 1.71 9.03
C ILE A 92 12.36 0.58 10.06
N VAL A 93 11.55 -0.45 9.90
CA VAL A 93 11.67 -1.70 10.67
C VAL A 93 12.80 -2.52 10.08
N ALA A 94 13.92 -2.62 10.79
CA ALA A 94 15.09 -3.37 10.35
C ALA A 94 14.93 -4.88 10.58
N LYS A 95 14.15 -5.28 11.58
CA LYS A 95 13.91 -6.68 11.96
C LYS A 95 12.48 -6.86 12.42
N VAL A 96 11.80 -7.86 11.89
CA VAL A 96 10.45 -8.25 12.31
C VAL A 96 10.46 -9.39 13.32
N VAL A 97 9.38 -9.48 14.07
CA VAL A 97 9.10 -10.66 14.90
C VAL A 97 8.88 -11.85 13.95
N ALA A 98 9.30 -13.06 14.39
CA ALA A 98 9.07 -14.27 13.63
C ALA A 98 7.58 -14.43 13.32
N SER A 99 7.26 -14.74 12.07
CA SER A 99 5.88 -14.96 11.65
C SER A 99 5.40 -16.36 12.06
N THR A 100 4.09 -16.51 12.13
CA THR A 100 3.44 -17.82 12.35
C THR A 100 3.08 -18.50 11.03
N TYR A 101 3.42 -17.92 9.89
CA TYR A 101 3.19 -18.53 8.59
C TYR A 101 3.95 -19.84 8.43
N THR A 102 3.41 -20.73 7.64
CA THR A 102 4.01 -22.00 7.24
C THR A 102 3.94 -22.17 5.72
N GLY A 103 4.70 -23.10 5.17
CA GLY A 103 4.66 -23.46 3.75
C GLY A 103 4.87 -22.26 2.82
N GLU A 104 4.02 -22.14 1.81
CA GLU A 104 4.15 -21.11 0.76
C GLU A 104 3.97 -19.68 1.28
N LYS A 105 3.08 -19.46 2.27
CA LYS A 105 2.92 -18.13 2.86
C LYS A 105 4.17 -17.67 3.56
N LEU A 106 4.85 -18.58 4.27
CA LEU A 106 6.14 -18.28 4.91
C LEU A 106 7.20 -17.94 3.87
N ALA A 107 7.29 -18.73 2.80
CA ALA A 107 8.26 -18.49 1.73
C ALA A 107 8.01 -17.11 1.07
N ALA A 108 6.75 -16.78 0.78
CA ALA A 108 6.37 -15.48 0.20
C ALA A 108 6.64 -14.30 1.15
N PHE A 109 6.31 -14.45 2.43
CA PHE A 109 6.58 -13.43 3.44
C PHE A 109 8.08 -13.18 3.62
N ASN A 110 8.87 -14.24 3.68
CA ASN A 110 10.33 -14.14 3.79
C ASN A 110 10.94 -13.50 2.53
N GLN A 111 10.46 -13.87 1.33
CA GLN A 111 10.91 -13.27 0.08
C GLN A 111 10.58 -11.79 0.02
N LEU A 112 9.32 -11.42 0.33
CA LEU A 112 8.90 -10.03 0.38
C LEU A 112 9.78 -9.21 1.33
N ASN A 113 10.02 -9.70 2.53
CA ASN A 113 10.80 -9.00 3.52
C ASN A 113 12.29 -8.98 3.23
N ALA A 114 12.84 -10.01 2.60
CA ALA A 114 14.22 -10.03 2.12
C ALA A 114 14.44 -8.96 1.03
N ASP A 115 13.56 -8.91 0.04
CA ASP A 115 13.62 -7.94 -1.05
C ASP A 115 13.46 -6.50 -0.52
N ARG A 116 12.48 -6.28 0.37
CA ARG A 116 12.28 -4.97 1.00
C ARG A 116 13.49 -4.53 1.82
N ALA A 117 14.04 -5.42 2.66
CA ALA A 117 15.20 -5.12 3.49
C ALA A 117 16.45 -4.85 2.64
N GLN A 118 16.70 -5.66 1.61
CA GLN A 118 17.84 -5.49 0.70
C GLN A 118 17.78 -4.14 -0.01
N CYS A 119 16.58 -3.68 -0.40
CA CYS A 119 16.38 -2.42 -1.10
C CYS A 119 16.12 -1.22 -0.17
N GLY A 120 16.15 -1.41 1.14
CA GLY A 120 16.04 -0.34 2.13
C GLY A 120 14.62 0.10 2.47
N PHE A 121 13.57 -0.59 1.97
CA PHE A 121 12.17 -0.24 2.23
C PHE A 121 11.69 -0.60 3.65
N GLY A 122 12.51 -1.31 4.43
CA GLY A 122 12.13 -1.85 5.72
C GLY A 122 11.19 -3.05 5.62
N GLN A 123 11.16 -3.87 6.67
CA GLN A 123 10.39 -5.09 6.70
C GLN A 123 8.97 -4.86 7.19
N LEU A 124 8.06 -5.76 6.82
CA LEU A 124 6.67 -5.79 7.27
C LEU A 124 6.50 -6.88 8.35
N GLN A 125 5.66 -6.62 9.33
CA GLN A 125 5.29 -7.58 10.36
C GLN A 125 4.00 -8.30 9.99
N GLN A 126 3.92 -9.60 10.25
CA GLN A 126 2.65 -10.33 10.13
C GLN A 126 1.62 -9.77 11.10
N ASN A 127 0.38 -9.61 10.63
CA ASN A 127 -0.75 -9.26 11.48
C ASN A 127 -1.91 -10.23 11.22
N ALA A 128 -2.29 -10.98 12.25
CA ALA A 128 -3.31 -12.02 12.13
C ALA A 128 -4.69 -11.49 11.70
N LYS A 129 -5.02 -10.24 12.02
CA LYS A 129 -6.28 -9.61 11.58
C LYS A 129 -6.24 -9.30 10.08
N LEU A 130 -5.10 -8.86 9.58
CA LEU A 130 -4.90 -8.68 8.13
C LEU A 130 -4.92 -10.02 7.41
N ASP A 131 -4.39 -11.09 8.02
CA ASP A 131 -4.48 -12.45 7.46
C ASP A 131 -5.94 -12.89 7.28
N VAL A 132 -6.80 -12.61 8.27
CA VAL A 132 -8.23 -12.93 8.19
C VAL A 132 -8.89 -12.16 7.05
N ALA A 133 -8.61 -10.86 6.91
CA ALA A 133 -9.17 -10.03 5.83
C ALA A 133 -8.70 -10.51 4.46
N ALA A 134 -7.39 -10.71 4.30
CA ALA A 134 -6.78 -11.16 3.04
C ALA A 134 -7.25 -12.58 2.66
N GLN A 135 -7.33 -13.51 3.63
CA GLN A 135 -7.80 -14.87 3.37
C GLN A 135 -9.27 -14.88 2.95
N GLY A 136 -10.14 -14.13 3.66
CA GLY A 136 -11.56 -14.05 3.29
C GLY A 136 -11.76 -13.49 1.89
N HIS A 137 -10.88 -12.59 1.41
CA HIS A 137 -10.95 -12.11 0.04
C HIS A 137 -10.40 -13.11 -0.96
N ALA A 138 -9.30 -13.79 -0.65
CA ALA A 138 -8.76 -14.84 -1.51
C ALA A 138 -9.76 -15.99 -1.72
N ASP A 139 -10.47 -16.39 -0.65
CA ASP A 139 -11.51 -17.42 -0.70
C ASP A 139 -12.69 -16.99 -1.58
N TRP A 140 -13.13 -15.73 -1.45
CA TRP A 140 -14.19 -15.20 -2.31
C TRP A 140 -13.77 -15.13 -3.78
N LEU A 141 -12.54 -14.69 -4.07
CA LEU A 141 -11.99 -14.70 -5.45
C LEU A 141 -11.87 -16.10 -6.00
N ALA A 142 -11.53 -17.09 -5.18
CA ALA A 142 -11.46 -18.48 -5.58
C ALA A 142 -12.85 -19.07 -5.90
N ALA A 143 -13.87 -18.67 -5.16
CA ALA A 143 -15.27 -19.02 -5.44
C ALA A 143 -15.80 -18.35 -6.72
N ASN A 144 -15.11 -17.32 -7.24
CA ASN A 144 -15.47 -16.54 -8.41
C ASN A 144 -14.33 -16.49 -9.46
N PRO A 145 -13.86 -17.64 -9.97
CA PRO A 145 -12.63 -17.73 -10.76
C PRO A 145 -12.69 -16.92 -12.08
N PHE A 146 -13.91 -16.66 -12.57
CA PHE A 146 -14.13 -15.91 -13.82
C PHE A 146 -14.31 -14.41 -13.62
N LEU A 147 -14.49 -13.95 -12.40
CA LEU A 147 -14.44 -12.52 -12.12
C LEU A 147 -12.98 -12.06 -12.19
N ALA A 148 -12.78 -10.92 -12.83
CA ALA A 148 -11.48 -10.25 -12.80
C ALA A 148 -11.01 -10.11 -11.34
N ALA A 149 -9.72 -9.88 -11.13
CA ALA A 149 -9.16 -9.62 -9.81
C ALA A 149 -9.80 -8.35 -9.24
N SER A 150 -11.00 -8.49 -8.69
CA SER A 150 -11.80 -7.39 -8.16
C SER A 150 -11.45 -7.13 -6.71
N HIS A 151 -11.23 -5.88 -6.36
CA HIS A 151 -11.10 -5.45 -4.97
C HIS A 151 -12.44 -5.37 -4.22
N VAL A 152 -13.55 -5.63 -4.91
CA VAL A 152 -14.92 -5.57 -4.37
C VAL A 152 -15.50 -6.98 -4.32
N GLN A 153 -16.02 -7.38 -3.17
CA GLN A 153 -16.86 -8.58 -3.03
C GLN A 153 -18.31 -8.20 -3.27
N ASP A 154 -18.73 -8.19 -4.53
CA ASP A 154 -20.11 -7.86 -4.88
C ASP A 154 -21.04 -9.05 -4.60
N PRO A 155 -21.94 -8.97 -3.62
CA PRO A 155 -22.84 -10.05 -3.29
C PRO A 155 -23.90 -10.32 -4.37
N SER A 156 -24.08 -9.37 -5.31
CA SER A 156 -25.08 -9.51 -6.40
C SER A 156 -24.53 -10.29 -7.58
N THR A 157 -23.22 -10.32 -7.77
CA THR A 157 -22.55 -10.95 -8.92
C THR A 157 -21.66 -12.12 -8.52
N GLY A 158 -21.22 -12.15 -7.27
CA GLY A 158 -20.30 -13.16 -6.76
C GLY A 158 -20.98 -14.27 -5.98
N LYS A 159 -20.27 -15.37 -5.81
CA LYS A 159 -20.63 -16.52 -4.97
C LYS A 159 -19.71 -16.59 -3.75
N GLY A 160 -20.10 -17.37 -2.77
CA GLY A 160 -19.32 -17.59 -1.54
C GLY A 160 -19.59 -16.57 -0.43
N VAL A 161 -18.78 -16.63 0.62
CA VAL A 161 -18.97 -15.79 1.81
C VAL A 161 -18.39 -14.40 1.54
N VAL A 162 -19.23 -13.37 1.67
CA VAL A 162 -18.80 -11.96 1.64
C VAL A 162 -18.31 -11.57 3.03
N THR A 163 -17.02 -11.34 3.19
CA THR A 163 -16.41 -10.91 4.46
C THR A 163 -16.39 -9.39 4.62
N GLY A 164 -16.75 -8.67 3.57
CA GLY A 164 -16.88 -7.21 3.48
C GLY A 164 -16.87 -6.78 2.02
N VAL A 165 -17.80 -5.94 1.61
CA VAL A 165 -17.96 -5.53 0.21
C VAL A 165 -16.70 -4.81 -0.27
N GLN A 166 -16.33 -3.76 0.46
CA GLN A 166 -15.09 -3.03 0.21
C GLN A 166 -13.95 -3.60 1.06
N ARG A 167 -12.71 -3.32 0.65
CA ARG A 167 -11.56 -3.72 1.46
C ARG A 167 -11.63 -3.21 2.90
N GLN A 168 -12.05 -1.96 3.10
CA GLN A 168 -12.19 -1.37 4.44
C GLN A 168 -13.16 -2.14 5.32
N ASP A 169 -14.27 -2.61 4.76
CA ASP A 169 -15.23 -3.44 5.50
C ASP A 169 -14.57 -4.74 5.97
N ARG A 170 -13.76 -5.36 5.10
CA ARG A 170 -13.02 -6.59 5.44
C ARG A 170 -12.03 -6.38 6.58
N LEU A 171 -11.28 -5.27 6.55
CA LEU A 171 -10.36 -4.92 7.62
C LEU A 171 -11.08 -4.69 8.95
N GLN A 172 -12.18 -3.93 8.93
CA GLN A 172 -12.98 -3.65 10.12
C GLN A 172 -13.64 -4.92 10.67
N ASN A 173 -14.20 -5.75 9.81
CA ASN A 173 -14.81 -7.03 10.21
C ASN A 173 -13.76 -7.99 10.79
N ALA A 174 -12.52 -7.94 10.36
CA ALA A 174 -11.40 -8.66 10.95
C ALA A 174 -10.86 -7.99 12.24
N GLY A 175 -11.39 -6.84 12.62
CA GLY A 175 -10.97 -6.07 13.80
C GLY A 175 -9.66 -5.32 13.62
N TYR A 176 -9.24 -5.06 12.38
CA TYR A 176 -8.09 -4.22 12.07
C TYR A 176 -8.53 -2.79 11.75
N ILE A 177 -8.01 -1.83 12.51
CA ILE A 177 -8.28 -0.40 12.29
C ILE A 177 -6.98 0.21 11.76
N PRO A 178 -6.93 0.60 10.47
CA PRO A 178 -5.74 1.24 9.90
C PRO A 178 -5.62 2.68 10.37
N THR A 179 -4.39 3.19 10.42
CA THR A 179 -4.12 4.62 10.68
C THR A 179 -4.68 5.45 9.52
N PRO A 180 -5.46 6.52 9.80
CA PRO A 180 -5.88 7.46 8.77
C PRO A 180 -4.66 8.13 8.12
N TRP A 181 -4.64 8.24 6.82
CA TRP A 181 -3.61 8.99 6.12
C TRP A 181 -3.96 10.48 6.13
N VAL A 182 -3.17 11.28 6.83
CA VAL A 182 -3.48 12.69 7.15
C VAL A 182 -3.56 13.60 5.91
N ASN A 183 -2.97 13.21 4.78
CA ASN A 183 -2.87 14.04 3.57
C ASN A 183 -3.85 13.62 2.45
N TYR A 184 -4.75 12.69 2.70
CA TYR A 184 -5.73 12.23 1.72
C TYR A 184 -7.12 12.19 2.35
N LEU A 185 -8.03 12.99 1.81
CA LEU A 185 -9.45 12.98 2.15
C LEU A 185 -10.03 11.57 1.97
N GLY A 186 -10.16 10.84 3.09
CA GLY A 186 -10.84 9.55 3.15
C GLY A 186 -10.02 8.31 2.82
N THR A 187 -8.67 8.41 2.69
CA THR A 187 -7.82 7.23 2.48
C THR A 187 -7.13 6.81 3.78
N PHE A 188 -7.16 5.51 4.05
CA PHE A 188 -6.45 4.89 5.16
C PHE A 188 -5.06 4.43 4.69
N SER A 189 -4.11 4.33 5.62
CA SER A 189 -2.81 3.72 5.38
C SER A 189 -2.99 2.20 5.24
N SER A 190 -3.46 1.80 4.07
CA SER A 190 -3.67 0.39 3.75
C SER A 190 -3.89 0.22 2.25
N THR A 191 -3.37 -0.86 1.69
CA THR A 191 -3.57 -1.24 0.30
C THR A 191 -3.84 -2.73 0.20
N GLU A 192 -4.52 -3.15 -0.85
CA GLU A 192 -4.76 -4.55 -1.16
C GLU A 192 -4.19 -4.83 -2.54
N VAL A 193 -3.40 -5.87 -2.62
CA VAL A 193 -2.78 -6.29 -3.87
C VAL A 193 -3.22 -7.71 -4.18
N ILE A 194 -3.75 -7.93 -5.39
CA ILE A 194 -4.27 -9.21 -5.82
C ILE A 194 -3.40 -9.76 -6.94
N GLY A 195 -2.71 -10.87 -6.64
CA GLY A 195 -1.95 -11.63 -7.62
C GLY A 195 -2.72 -12.83 -8.13
N VAL A 196 -2.62 -13.08 -9.42
CA VAL A 196 -3.13 -14.29 -10.07
C VAL A 196 -1.94 -14.97 -10.74
N PRO A 197 -1.11 -15.73 -9.96
CA PRO A 197 0.16 -16.27 -10.45
C PRO A 197 0.02 -17.26 -11.60
N ALA A 198 -1.18 -17.62 -12.03
CA ALA A 198 -1.39 -18.63 -13.04
C ALA A 198 -2.15 -18.14 -14.28
N TRP A 199 -1.78 -17.01 -14.85
CA TRP A 199 -2.10 -16.73 -16.25
C TRP A 199 -0.90 -17.11 -17.14
N GLY A 200 -0.48 -18.35 -17.08
CA GLY A 200 0.13 -18.96 -18.24
C GLY A 200 -0.92 -18.94 -19.34
N THR A 201 -0.57 -18.42 -20.50
CA THR A 201 -1.43 -18.47 -21.70
C THR A 201 -2.10 -19.83 -21.81
N ALA A 202 -3.36 -19.83 -22.17
CA ALA A 202 -4.24 -21.00 -22.30
C ALA A 202 -3.67 -22.18 -23.13
N LEU A 203 -2.51 -22.03 -23.71
CA LEU A 203 -1.85 -22.99 -24.60
C LEU A 203 -0.74 -23.82 -23.94
N SER A 204 -0.24 -23.46 -22.76
CA SER A 204 0.92 -24.15 -22.17
C SER A 204 0.59 -25.11 -21.03
N CYS A 205 -0.63 -25.18 -20.57
CA CYS A 205 -1.00 -26.15 -19.52
C CYS A 205 -1.54 -27.46 -20.07
N LYS A 206 -0.81 -28.08 -21.03
CA LYS A 206 -1.14 -29.43 -21.55
C LYS A 206 -1.00 -30.52 -20.47
N TYR A 207 -0.42 -30.19 -19.33
CA TYR A 207 -0.09 -31.13 -18.25
C TYR A 207 -0.61 -30.76 -16.86
N CYS A 208 -1.54 -29.79 -16.76
CA CYS A 208 -2.15 -29.46 -15.47
C CYS A 208 -3.17 -30.51 -14.96
N ALA A 209 -3.15 -31.71 -15.49
CA ALA A 209 -4.13 -32.74 -15.18
C ALA A 209 -3.89 -33.49 -13.86
N ASN A 210 -2.74 -33.35 -13.22
CA ASN A 210 -2.42 -34.09 -12.00
C ASN A 210 -2.00 -33.15 -10.87
N ASN A 211 -2.74 -33.17 -9.76
CA ASN A 211 -2.44 -32.44 -8.52
C ASN A 211 -0.98 -32.59 -8.02
N ALA A 212 -0.28 -33.65 -8.38
CA ALA A 212 1.11 -33.90 -8.02
C ALA A 212 2.11 -33.01 -8.76
N SER A 213 1.72 -32.35 -9.86
CA SER A 213 2.61 -31.48 -10.65
C SER A 213 2.61 -30.04 -10.18
N PHE A 214 1.67 -29.65 -9.31
CA PHE A 214 1.58 -28.28 -8.78
C PHE A 214 2.52 -28.01 -7.58
N GLY A 215 3.38 -28.92 -7.22
CA GLY A 215 4.56 -28.62 -6.39
C GLY A 215 5.48 -27.62 -7.06
N ASN A 216 5.12 -27.13 -8.23
CA ASN A 216 5.90 -26.25 -9.06
C ASN A 216 5.73 -24.78 -8.66
N THR A 217 6.85 -24.14 -8.66
CA THR A 217 7.17 -22.76 -8.36
C THR A 217 6.25 -21.72 -8.97
N GLU A 218 5.51 -22.01 -10.05
CA GLU A 218 4.68 -21.03 -10.77
C GLU A 218 3.36 -20.68 -10.09
N LEU A 219 2.75 -21.64 -9.39
CA LEU A 219 1.54 -21.39 -8.59
C LEU A 219 1.85 -21.03 -7.14
N SER A 220 3.09 -20.78 -6.81
CA SER A 220 3.47 -20.40 -5.45
C SER A 220 3.01 -18.99 -5.12
N VAL A 221 2.72 -18.75 -3.86
CA VAL A 221 2.42 -17.40 -3.35
C VAL A 221 3.60 -16.46 -3.59
N GLY A 222 4.84 -16.96 -3.53
CA GLY A 222 6.05 -16.21 -3.83
C GLY A 222 6.12 -15.73 -5.29
N ASN A 223 5.66 -16.54 -6.25
CA ASN A 223 5.58 -16.09 -7.64
C ASN A 223 4.47 -15.04 -7.82
N GLY A 224 3.40 -15.09 -7.06
CA GLY A 224 2.42 -14.01 -7.00
C GLY A 224 3.07 -12.68 -6.59
N VAL A 225 3.90 -12.68 -5.55
CA VAL A 225 4.67 -11.50 -5.12
C VAL A 225 5.57 -10.98 -6.26
N ARG A 226 6.31 -11.87 -6.94
CA ARG A 226 7.20 -11.47 -8.04
C ARG A 226 6.47 -10.86 -9.24
N GLN A 227 5.31 -11.40 -9.59
CA GLN A 227 4.48 -10.82 -10.66
C GLN A 227 3.98 -9.42 -10.29
N LEU A 228 3.64 -9.19 -9.02
CA LEU A 228 3.22 -7.89 -8.54
C LEU A 228 4.37 -6.87 -8.54
N TYR A 229 5.60 -7.32 -8.33
CA TYR A 229 6.79 -6.46 -8.49
C TYR A 229 7.04 -6.04 -9.94
N ALA A 230 6.54 -6.77 -10.91
CA ALA A 230 6.68 -6.42 -12.33
C ALA A 230 5.62 -5.45 -12.85
N THR A 231 4.83 -4.84 -11.98
CA THR A 231 3.78 -3.87 -12.30
C THR A 231 4.15 -2.48 -11.80
N VAL A 232 3.32 -1.48 -12.04
CA VAL A 232 3.52 -0.10 -11.56
C VAL A 232 2.80 0.11 -10.24
N TYR A 233 1.48 0.01 -10.23
CA TYR A 233 0.67 0.36 -9.05
C TYR A 233 0.82 -0.66 -7.93
N HIS A 234 0.79 -1.96 -8.24
CA HIS A 234 0.98 -2.98 -7.20
C HIS A 234 2.39 -2.95 -6.61
N LEU A 235 3.43 -2.63 -7.43
CA LEU A 235 4.80 -2.46 -6.93
C LEU A 235 4.86 -1.34 -5.89
N VAL A 236 4.26 -0.18 -6.21
CA VAL A 236 4.14 0.93 -5.24
C VAL A 236 3.48 0.46 -3.96
N ASP A 237 2.35 -0.24 -4.08
CA ASP A 237 1.53 -0.64 -2.94
C ASP A 237 2.25 -1.64 -2.02
N ILE A 238 3.01 -2.57 -2.58
CA ILE A 238 3.80 -3.54 -1.82
C ILE A 238 5.03 -2.89 -1.16
N LEU A 239 5.60 -1.84 -1.76
CA LEU A 239 6.80 -1.17 -1.27
C LEU A 239 6.53 0.06 -0.42
N LYS A 240 5.30 0.51 -0.28
CA LYS A 240 4.93 1.60 0.63
C LYS A 240 5.48 1.37 2.04
N GLY A 241 5.63 2.45 2.78
CA GLY A 241 6.12 2.46 4.15
C GLY A 241 5.12 1.90 5.18
N GLU A 242 4.31 0.90 4.81
CA GLU A 242 3.45 0.21 5.76
C GLU A 242 4.26 -0.62 6.75
N ARG A 243 3.65 -1.02 7.88
CA ARG A 243 4.31 -1.79 8.94
C ARG A 243 3.86 -3.23 9.02
N ASP A 244 2.57 -3.45 8.83
CA ASP A 244 1.93 -4.75 8.95
C ASP A 244 1.60 -5.32 7.58
N VAL A 245 1.47 -6.64 7.51
CA VAL A 245 0.99 -7.34 6.32
C VAL A 245 0.17 -8.56 6.68
N GLY A 246 -0.86 -8.83 5.89
CA GLY A 246 -1.59 -10.09 5.87
C GLY A 246 -1.49 -10.77 4.51
N PHE A 247 -1.48 -12.10 4.50
CA PHE A 247 -1.48 -12.92 3.30
C PHE A 247 -2.71 -13.82 3.25
N GLY A 248 -3.46 -13.74 2.17
CA GLY A 248 -4.49 -14.67 1.77
C GLY A 248 -4.08 -15.45 0.53
N ALA A 249 -4.35 -16.75 0.50
CA ALA A 249 -4.15 -17.55 -0.71
C ALA A 249 -5.23 -18.63 -0.80
N ALA A 250 -5.84 -18.77 -1.97
CA ALA A 250 -6.84 -19.78 -2.24
C ALA A 250 -6.69 -20.30 -3.68
N ILE A 251 -7.09 -21.55 -3.89
CA ILE A 251 -7.08 -22.18 -5.20
C ILE A 251 -8.53 -22.30 -5.68
N ALA A 252 -8.81 -21.70 -6.84
CA ALA A 252 -10.07 -21.89 -7.51
C ALA A 252 -10.07 -23.24 -8.23
N ASP A 253 -11.11 -24.04 -8.00
CA ASP A 253 -11.37 -25.23 -8.81
C ASP A 253 -12.00 -24.79 -10.14
N SER A 254 -11.30 -25.02 -11.21
CA SER A 254 -11.76 -24.70 -12.57
C SER A 254 -12.46 -25.86 -13.28
N SER A 255 -12.85 -26.92 -12.56
CA SER A 255 -13.63 -28.04 -13.11
C SER A 255 -14.94 -27.60 -13.78
N ILE A 256 -15.32 -26.34 -13.57
CA ILE A 256 -16.50 -25.68 -14.14
C ILE A 256 -16.29 -25.27 -15.62
N ILE A 257 -15.06 -25.31 -16.17
CA ILE A 257 -14.79 -24.84 -17.55
C ILE A 257 -14.74 -25.98 -18.56
N GLY A 258 -15.44 -27.04 -18.38
CA GLY A 258 -15.87 -28.00 -19.40
C GLY A 258 -14.83 -28.69 -20.32
N VAL A 259 -13.56 -28.29 -20.35
CA VAL A 259 -12.58 -28.88 -21.31
C VAL A 259 -11.21 -29.22 -20.70
N HIS A 260 -10.75 -28.54 -19.67
CA HIS A 260 -9.48 -28.82 -18.98
C HIS A 260 -9.50 -28.36 -17.55
N THR A 261 -9.05 -29.19 -16.62
CA THR A 261 -8.88 -28.84 -15.19
C THR A 261 -7.76 -27.80 -15.08
N ARG A 262 -8.11 -26.56 -14.86
CA ARG A 262 -7.15 -25.48 -14.58
C ARG A 262 -7.33 -25.03 -13.15
N TYR A 263 -6.28 -25.00 -12.40
CA TYR A 263 -6.28 -24.40 -11.08
C TYR A 263 -5.80 -22.95 -11.19
N ILE A 264 -6.54 -22.04 -10.59
CA ILE A 264 -6.18 -20.63 -10.50
C ILE A 264 -5.92 -20.32 -9.02
N LYS A 265 -4.69 -20.00 -8.68
CA LYS A 265 -4.37 -19.53 -7.33
C LYS A 265 -4.65 -18.03 -7.27
N LYS A 266 -5.40 -17.61 -6.27
CA LYS A 266 -5.62 -16.22 -5.91
C LYS A 266 -4.75 -15.89 -4.72
N VAL A 267 -3.98 -14.82 -4.82
CA VAL A 267 -3.12 -14.32 -3.75
C VAL A 267 -3.54 -12.91 -3.43
N VAL A 268 -3.82 -12.66 -2.16
CA VAL A 268 -4.16 -11.33 -1.64
C VAL A 268 -3.10 -10.95 -0.62
N ILE A 269 -2.54 -9.75 -0.77
CA ILE A 269 -1.56 -9.18 0.14
C ILE A 269 -2.13 -7.86 0.62
N ASP A 270 -2.25 -7.71 1.93
CA ASP A 270 -2.80 -6.53 2.60
C ASP A 270 -1.73 -5.83 3.45
N PRO A 271 -0.89 -4.96 2.88
CA PRO A 271 -0.03 -4.09 3.67
C PRO A 271 -0.84 -2.98 4.33
N ALA A 272 -0.56 -2.69 5.59
CA ALA A 272 -1.24 -1.64 6.34
C ALA A 272 -0.40 -1.16 7.54
N THR A 273 -0.85 -0.06 8.16
CA THR A 273 -0.31 0.41 9.45
C THR A 273 -1.47 0.58 10.42
N ALA A 274 -1.40 -0.06 11.58
CA ALA A 274 -2.44 0.00 12.60
C ALA A 274 -2.58 1.41 13.19
N GLN A 275 -3.79 1.74 13.64
CA GLN A 275 -4.06 3.01 14.32
C GLN A 275 -3.15 3.20 15.54
N GLY A 276 -2.62 4.42 15.68
CA GLY A 276 -1.67 4.76 16.74
C GLY A 276 -0.20 4.50 16.37
N TRP A 277 0.07 3.81 15.25
CA TRP A 277 1.42 3.60 14.74
C TRP A 277 1.76 4.60 13.62
N VAL A 278 3.02 5.00 13.57
CA VAL A 278 3.55 5.80 12.47
C VAL A 278 4.09 4.86 11.38
N ARG A 279 3.78 5.18 10.12
CA ARG A 279 4.33 4.46 8.97
C ARG A 279 5.85 4.52 8.94
N GLN A 280 6.46 3.52 8.34
CA GLN A 280 7.87 3.55 8.00
C GLN A 280 8.13 4.70 7.01
N SER A 281 9.21 5.43 7.22
CA SER A 281 9.61 6.54 6.37
C SER A 281 11.11 6.55 6.18
N ILE A 282 11.56 7.12 5.08
CA ILE A 282 12.97 7.28 4.76
C ILE A 282 13.37 8.75 4.95
N PRO A 283 14.67 9.05 5.21
CA PRO A 283 15.17 10.41 5.24
C PRO A 283 14.91 11.14 3.91
N SER A 284 14.67 12.45 3.97
CA SER A 284 14.36 13.24 2.79
C SER A 284 15.49 13.30 1.75
N ASP A 285 16.73 13.15 2.21
CA ASP A 285 17.94 13.14 1.39
C ASP A 285 18.28 11.75 0.80
N THR A 286 17.33 10.82 0.85
CA THR A 286 17.50 9.44 0.40
C THR A 286 16.56 9.12 -0.77
N ILE A 287 17.02 8.27 -1.68
CA ILE A 287 16.19 7.54 -2.64
C ILE A 287 16.36 6.04 -2.45
N LEU A 288 15.27 5.31 -2.63
CA LEU A 288 15.24 3.86 -2.69
C LEU A 288 14.90 3.41 -4.10
N THR A 289 15.35 2.23 -4.48
CA THR A 289 15.06 1.66 -5.81
C THR A 289 14.59 0.22 -5.69
N PHE A 290 13.70 -0.18 -6.60
CA PHE A 290 13.38 -1.59 -6.83
C PHE A 290 13.25 -1.85 -8.35
N PRO A 291 13.97 -2.83 -8.90
CA PRO A 291 15.01 -3.61 -8.25
C PRO A 291 16.13 -2.73 -7.70
N CYS A 292 16.89 -3.27 -6.75
CA CYS A 292 18.11 -2.66 -6.24
C CYS A 292 19.31 -3.57 -6.48
N GLN A 293 20.50 -3.17 -5.98
CA GLN A 293 21.74 -3.93 -6.16
C GLN A 293 21.57 -5.39 -5.73
N GLY A 294 21.82 -6.31 -6.66
CA GLY A 294 21.87 -7.74 -6.43
C GLY A 294 20.54 -8.44 -6.31
N ILE A 295 19.41 -7.77 -6.56
CA ILE A 295 18.12 -8.45 -6.66
C ILE A 295 18.16 -9.46 -7.81
N THR A 296 17.70 -10.68 -7.55
CA THR A 296 17.68 -11.76 -8.52
C THR A 296 16.26 -12.24 -8.81
N ASN A 297 16.11 -12.96 -9.91
CA ASN A 297 14.85 -13.59 -10.29
C ASN A 297 13.68 -12.60 -10.44
N THR A 298 13.91 -11.39 -10.93
CA THR A 298 12.82 -10.47 -11.31
C THR A 298 12.09 -11.02 -12.53
N THR A 299 10.82 -10.69 -12.65
CA THR A 299 10.05 -11.08 -13.83
C THR A 299 10.54 -10.29 -15.05
N PRO A 300 10.85 -10.94 -16.18
CA PRO A 300 11.37 -10.23 -17.36
C PRO A 300 10.30 -9.41 -18.10
N VAL A 301 9.03 -9.55 -17.72
CA VAL A 301 7.90 -8.99 -18.45
C VAL A 301 6.87 -8.36 -17.53
N PHE A 302 6.42 -7.15 -17.91
CA PHE A 302 5.19 -6.53 -17.43
C PHE A 302 4.09 -6.75 -18.47
N ARG A 303 3.05 -7.48 -18.12
CA ARG A 303 1.95 -7.82 -19.04
C ARG A 303 0.73 -6.93 -18.92
N GLY A 304 0.74 -6.01 -17.99
CA GLY A 304 -0.35 -5.09 -17.68
C GLY A 304 -0.94 -5.34 -16.30
N GLU A 305 -1.70 -4.38 -15.86
CA GLU A 305 -2.45 -4.41 -14.59
C GLU A 305 -3.75 -3.62 -14.77
N ASP A 306 -4.67 -3.70 -13.82
CA ASP A 306 -5.90 -2.91 -13.82
C ASP A 306 -5.92 -1.97 -12.60
N PRO A 307 -5.90 -0.65 -12.83
CA PRO A 307 -5.91 0.04 -14.12
C PRO A 307 -4.59 -0.09 -14.90
N GLU A 308 -4.65 0.04 -16.23
CA GLU A 308 -3.48 -0.06 -17.11
C GLU A 308 -2.72 1.28 -17.13
N PRO A 309 -1.45 1.32 -16.65
CA PRO A 309 -0.66 2.55 -16.63
C PRO A 309 -0.20 3.00 -18.02
N PHE A 310 -0.17 2.08 -19.00
CA PHE A 310 0.27 2.34 -20.37
C PHE A 310 -0.81 2.01 -21.40
N PRO A 311 -1.94 2.76 -21.45
CA PRO A 311 -3.06 2.40 -22.32
C PRO A 311 -2.68 2.33 -23.80
N SER A 312 -1.66 3.08 -24.23
CA SER A 312 -1.16 3.10 -25.61
C SER A 312 -0.27 1.92 -25.98
N ARG A 313 0.18 1.09 -25.03
CA ARG A 313 1.06 -0.04 -25.36
C ARG A 313 0.35 -1.15 -26.13
N GLY A 314 -0.97 -1.26 -26.03
CA GLY A 314 -1.74 -2.34 -26.62
C GLY A 314 -1.31 -3.71 -26.08
N SER A 315 -1.00 -4.66 -26.98
CA SER A 315 -0.52 -6.00 -26.62
C SER A 315 1.01 -6.09 -26.42
N LYS A 316 1.75 -5.00 -26.49
CA LYS A 316 3.21 -5.01 -26.32
C LYS A 316 3.58 -5.41 -24.90
N GLU A 317 4.55 -6.30 -24.78
CA GLU A 317 5.14 -6.68 -23.50
C GLU A 317 6.21 -5.65 -23.14
N TYR A 318 6.06 -5.00 -21.96
CA TYR A 318 7.09 -4.17 -21.37
C TYR A 318 7.97 -5.02 -20.44
N GLY A 319 9.10 -4.51 -20.03
CA GLY A 319 10.00 -5.19 -19.08
C GLY A 319 9.71 -4.81 -17.63
N GLN A 320 10.44 -5.44 -16.70
CA GLN A 320 10.41 -5.11 -15.27
C GLN A 320 10.63 -3.61 -15.07
N PRO A 321 9.68 -2.87 -14.50
CA PRO A 321 9.88 -1.47 -14.16
C PRO A 321 10.97 -1.29 -13.10
N VAL A 322 11.80 -0.27 -13.26
CA VAL A 322 12.73 0.17 -12.22
C VAL A 322 12.09 1.35 -11.48
N TYR A 323 11.67 1.09 -10.28
CA TYR A 323 11.02 2.05 -9.38
C TYR A 323 12.05 2.87 -8.62
N VAL A 324 11.81 4.17 -8.48
CA VAL A 324 12.57 5.08 -7.62
C VAL A 324 11.61 5.81 -6.70
N MET A 325 11.89 5.81 -5.42
CA MET A 325 11.08 6.42 -4.38
C MET A 325 11.93 7.34 -3.50
N GLY A 326 11.47 8.57 -3.29
CA GLY A 326 11.95 9.48 -2.25
C GLY A 326 11.03 9.49 -1.03
N ALA A 327 11.42 10.26 -0.02
CA ALA A 327 10.57 10.47 1.16
C ALA A 327 9.25 11.16 0.80
N ASP A 328 8.22 10.96 1.62
CA ASP A 328 6.95 11.67 1.49
C ASP A 328 7.19 13.19 1.55
N GLY A 329 6.50 13.92 0.66
CA GLY A 329 6.65 15.37 0.54
C GLY A 329 7.81 15.84 -0.35
N THR A 330 8.66 14.92 -0.86
CA THR A 330 9.69 15.26 -1.86
C THR A 330 9.18 15.08 -3.28
N THR A 331 9.89 15.65 -4.25
CA THR A 331 9.68 15.39 -5.67
C THR A 331 10.93 14.69 -6.23
N VAL A 332 10.70 13.55 -6.88
CA VAL A 332 11.77 12.74 -7.50
C VAL A 332 11.58 12.70 -9.00
N THR A 333 12.66 12.87 -9.73
CA THR A 333 12.68 12.80 -11.21
C THR A 333 13.74 11.82 -11.71
N ILE A 334 13.57 11.33 -12.94
CA ILE A 334 14.60 10.60 -13.69
C ILE A 334 14.91 11.39 -14.96
N ASN A 335 16.21 11.60 -15.23
CA ASN A 335 16.66 12.12 -16.51
C ASN A 335 16.81 10.95 -17.51
N ALA A 336 15.84 10.83 -18.42
CA ALA A 336 15.79 9.74 -19.39
C ALA A 336 17.02 9.70 -20.32
N ALA A 337 17.60 10.87 -20.67
CA ALA A 337 18.73 10.94 -21.60
C ALA A 337 20.05 10.40 -21.00
N SER A 338 20.15 10.38 -19.67
CA SER A 338 21.36 9.90 -18.97
C SER A 338 21.10 8.67 -18.09
N SER A 339 19.91 8.07 -18.18
CA SER A 339 19.54 6.85 -17.47
C SER A 339 19.37 5.69 -18.44
N SER A 340 19.73 4.49 -18.03
CA SER A 340 19.67 3.32 -18.90
C SER A 340 19.47 2.01 -18.14
N ILE A 341 18.97 1.00 -18.85
CA ILE A 341 18.92 -0.40 -18.42
C ILE A 341 19.63 -1.19 -19.52
N THR A 342 20.75 -1.84 -19.18
CA THR A 342 21.64 -2.47 -20.16
C THR A 342 21.90 -3.93 -19.78
N PRO A 343 21.61 -4.90 -20.66
CA PRO A 343 21.98 -6.29 -20.41
C PRO A 343 23.52 -6.44 -20.43
N LEU A 344 24.04 -7.33 -19.62
CA LEU A 344 25.48 -7.62 -19.57
C LEU A 344 25.99 -8.01 -20.96
N GLY A 345 26.99 -7.25 -21.46
CA GLY A 345 27.59 -7.44 -22.78
C GLY A 345 26.72 -6.96 -23.95
N GLY A 346 25.59 -6.28 -23.70
CA GLY A 346 24.69 -5.78 -24.74
C GLY A 346 24.60 -4.25 -24.82
N SER A 347 23.63 -3.77 -25.59
CA SER A 347 23.28 -2.34 -25.70
C SER A 347 22.11 -1.99 -24.78
N PRO A 348 21.95 -0.71 -24.37
CA PRO A 348 20.82 -0.27 -23.58
C PRO A 348 19.48 -0.62 -24.25
N VAL A 349 18.52 -1.10 -23.47
CA VAL A 349 17.16 -1.31 -23.93
C VAL A 349 16.41 0.02 -24.03
N ALA A 350 15.44 0.11 -24.94
CA ALA A 350 14.57 1.28 -25.02
C ALA A 350 13.73 1.40 -23.75
N THR A 351 13.67 2.61 -23.19
CA THR A 351 12.96 2.89 -21.94
C THR A 351 12.04 4.10 -22.06
N THR A 352 11.06 4.19 -21.18
CA THR A 352 10.22 5.38 -20.96
C THR A 352 10.21 5.72 -19.48
N VAL A 353 10.00 7.01 -19.17
CA VAL A 353 9.81 7.46 -17.78
C VAL A 353 8.31 7.55 -17.50
N PHE A 354 7.88 6.96 -16.37
CA PHE A 354 6.52 7.03 -15.88
C PHE A 354 6.51 7.70 -14.50
N ASN A 355 5.67 8.70 -14.33
CA ASN A 355 5.56 9.50 -13.11
C ASN A 355 4.14 10.09 -12.98
N SER A 356 3.91 10.88 -11.93
CA SER A 356 2.60 11.51 -11.66
C SER A 356 2.08 12.42 -12.79
N ALA A 357 2.93 12.94 -13.67
CA ALA A 357 2.52 13.84 -14.76
C ALA A 357 1.97 13.09 -15.98
N VAL A 358 2.37 11.82 -16.17
CA VAL A 358 1.93 10.98 -17.29
C VAL A 358 1.03 9.83 -16.85
N ASP A 359 0.76 9.73 -15.56
CA ASP A 359 -0.15 8.74 -14.99
C ASP A 359 -1.58 9.01 -15.49
N PRO A 360 -2.26 8.04 -16.14
CA PRO A 360 -3.63 8.21 -16.60
C PRO A 360 -4.65 8.32 -15.46
N LEU A 361 -4.29 7.91 -14.25
CA LEU A 361 -5.16 8.05 -13.09
C LEU A 361 -5.22 9.51 -12.61
N PRO A 362 -6.41 10.03 -12.31
CA PRO A 362 -6.53 11.39 -11.80
C PRO A 362 -5.84 11.52 -10.41
N PRO A 363 -5.33 12.70 -10.06
CA PRO A 363 -4.69 12.94 -8.75
C PRO A 363 -5.57 12.61 -7.53
N THR A 364 -6.89 12.57 -7.73
CA THR A 364 -7.88 12.18 -6.71
C THR A 364 -8.01 10.65 -6.54
N ASP A 365 -7.46 9.86 -7.44
CA ASP A 365 -7.37 8.41 -7.27
C ASP A 365 -6.23 8.08 -6.31
N GLY A 366 -6.52 7.36 -5.25
CA GLY A 366 -5.54 6.99 -4.24
C GLY A 366 -4.40 6.11 -4.77
N ARG A 367 -4.59 5.46 -5.91
CA ARG A 367 -3.63 4.56 -6.57
C ARG A 367 -2.63 5.30 -7.45
N ASN A 368 -2.90 6.55 -7.84
CA ASN A 368 -2.01 7.30 -8.75
C ASN A 368 -0.59 7.41 -8.17
N VAL A 369 0.39 7.45 -9.06
CA VAL A 369 1.80 7.66 -8.70
C VAL A 369 1.98 9.07 -8.12
N LYS A 370 2.71 9.18 -7.01
CA LYS A 370 2.93 10.45 -6.31
C LYS A 370 4.21 11.12 -6.80
N ASN A 371 4.38 12.41 -6.46
CA ASN A 371 5.56 13.17 -6.91
C ASN A 371 6.91 12.62 -6.39
N ASN A 372 6.88 11.91 -5.24
CA ASN A 372 8.07 11.24 -4.72
C ASN A 372 8.33 9.86 -5.33
N GLN A 373 7.64 9.51 -6.42
CA GLN A 373 7.67 8.21 -7.07
C GLN A 373 7.86 8.39 -8.58
N VAL A 374 8.76 7.64 -9.16
CA VAL A 374 9.01 7.65 -10.61
C VAL A 374 9.56 6.29 -11.06
N PHE A 375 9.33 5.94 -12.31
CA PHE A 375 9.77 4.68 -12.89
C PHE A 375 10.58 4.91 -14.18
N LEU A 376 11.61 4.09 -14.38
CA LEU A 376 12.23 3.86 -15.67
C LEU A 376 11.75 2.49 -16.17
N VAL A 377 10.98 2.49 -17.25
CA VAL A 377 10.27 1.30 -17.73
C VAL A 377 10.80 0.86 -19.07
N PRO A 378 11.33 -0.38 -19.21
CA PRO A 378 11.66 -0.95 -20.50
C PRO A 378 10.42 -1.08 -21.38
N THR A 379 10.45 -0.53 -22.60
CA THR A 379 9.32 -0.59 -23.55
C THR A 379 9.26 -1.87 -24.37
N GLN A 380 10.06 -2.85 -23.97
CA GLN A 380 10.08 -4.20 -24.49
C GLN A 380 10.39 -5.19 -23.37
N ARG A 381 9.98 -6.45 -23.55
CA ARG A 381 10.34 -7.54 -22.66
C ARG A 381 11.85 -7.60 -22.45
N LEU A 382 12.32 -7.86 -21.23
CA LEU A 382 13.70 -8.16 -20.93
C LEU A 382 14.05 -9.61 -21.30
N LEU A 383 15.34 -9.89 -21.51
CA LEU A 383 15.83 -11.24 -21.73
C LEU A 383 15.72 -12.04 -20.43
N ASP A 384 15.46 -13.33 -20.57
CA ASP A 384 15.42 -14.27 -19.48
C ASP A 384 16.84 -14.57 -18.97
N ASN A 385 16.96 -14.96 -17.69
CA ASN A 385 18.22 -15.34 -17.04
C ASN A 385 19.40 -14.37 -17.36
N THR A 386 19.11 -13.09 -17.35
CA THR A 386 20.05 -12.05 -17.80
C THR A 386 20.28 -11.05 -16.68
N THR A 387 21.55 -10.72 -16.45
CA THR A 387 21.93 -9.62 -15.55
C THR A 387 21.89 -8.30 -16.32
N TYR A 388 21.25 -7.31 -15.71
CA TYR A 388 21.14 -5.96 -16.22
C TYR A 388 21.88 -4.98 -15.31
N THR A 389 22.60 -4.05 -15.91
CA THR A 389 23.11 -2.87 -15.23
C THR A 389 22.12 -1.73 -15.42
N VAL A 390 21.74 -1.11 -14.34
CA VAL A 390 20.90 0.10 -14.32
C VAL A 390 21.76 1.30 -13.97
N VAL A 391 21.67 2.36 -14.76
CA VAL A 391 22.20 3.69 -14.45
C VAL A 391 20.99 4.61 -14.30
N LEU A 392 20.87 5.26 -13.16
CA LEU A 392 19.82 6.25 -12.86
C LEU A 392 20.46 7.58 -12.52
N ASN A 393 20.06 8.62 -13.22
CA ASN A 393 20.38 10.00 -12.91
C ASN A 393 19.08 10.80 -12.81
N GLY A 394 19.00 11.69 -11.84
CA GLY A 394 17.80 12.49 -11.63
C GLY A 394 17.94 13.49 -10.50
N THR A 395 16.84 13.99 -9.99
CA THR A 395 16.80 14.93 -8.87
C THR A 395 15.82 14.46 -7.78
N ASN A 396 16.15 14.81 -6.54
CA ASN A 396 15.25 14.67 -5.38
C ASN A 396 15.27 15.99 -4.61
N THR A 397 14.13 16.63 -4.47
CA THR A 397 14.04 17.92 -3.78
C THR A 397 14.50 17.86 -2.32
N GLY A 398 14.44 16.69 -1.69
CA GLY A 398 14.93 16.46 -0.34
C GLY A 398 16.46 16.43 -0.23
N MET A 399 17.18 16.30 -1.35
CA MET A 399 18.65 16.33 -1.44
C MET A 399 19.20 17.73 -1.74
N VAL A 400 18.33 18.73 -1.84
CA VAL A 400 18.78 20.12 -2.13
C VAL A 400 19.53 20.67 -0.94
N THR A 401 20.78 21.07 -1.18
CA THR A 401 21.68 21.69 -0.21
C THR A 401 22.51 22.76 -0.92
N ASN A 402 23.29 23.56 -0.18
CA ASN A 402 24.24 24.52 -0.77
C ASN A 402 25.28 23.81 -1.67
N ALA A 403 25.68 22.58 -1.31
CA ALA A 403 26.63 21.79 -2.08
C ALA A 403 25.96 21.02 -3.25
N ASN A 404 24.64 20.81 -3.18
CA ASN A 404 23.85 20.13 -4.22
C ASN A 404 22.57 20.93 -4.50
N PRO A 405 22.65 22.11 -5.14
CA PRO A 405 21.52 23.03 -5.29
C PRO A 405 20.41 22.49 -6.22
N SER A 406 20.73 21.50 -7.05
CA SER A 406 19.74 20.82 -7.91
C SER A 406 19.08 19.62 -7.26
N GLY A 407 19.58 19.15 -6.11
CA GLY A 407 19.16 17.88 -5.52
C GLY A 407 19.50 16.66 -6.39
N ALA A 408 20.57 16.77 -7.21
CA ALA A 408 20.95 15.70 -8.14
C ALA A 408 21.34 14.41 -7.42
N TYR A 409 20.98 13.28 -8.02
CA TYR A 409 21.44 11.96 -7.61
C TYR A 409 21.93 11.15 -8.80
N SER A 410 22.82 10.23 -8.53
CA SER A 410 23.25 9.19 -9.46
C SER A 410 23.31 7.85 -8.73
N ARG A 411 22.81 6.79 -9.37
CA ARG A 411 22.86 5.40 -8.86
C ARG A 411 23.22 4.46 -10.00
N THR A 412 24.09 3.51 -9.69
CA THR A 412 24.39 2.39 -10.58
C THR A 412 24.28 1.10 -9.78
N PHE A 413 23.53 0.13 -10.30
CA PHE A 413 23.35 -1.16 -9.66
C PHE A 413 23.01 -2.24 -10.69
N THR A 414 23.02 -3.50 -10.27
CA THR A 414 22.66 -4.64 -11.11
C THR A 414 21.51 -5.43 -10.51
N PHE A 415 20.68 -6.00 -11.38
CA PHE A 415 19.70 -7.01 -11.03
C PHE A 415 19.67 -8.12 -12.10
N SER A 416 19.05 -9.25 -11.81
CA SER A 416 18.89 -10.31 -12.82
C SER A 416 17.45 -10.79 -12.93
N THR A 417 17.06 -11.13 -14.15
CA THR A 417 15.79 -11.73 -14.48
C THR A 417 15.78 -13.22 -14.18
N LEU A 418 14.60 -13.77 -13.90
CA LEU A 418 14.41 -15.20 -13.72
C LEU A 418 14.60 -15.96 -15.04
N THR A 419 14.97 -17.22 -14.92
CA THR A 419 14.83 -18.17 -16.01
C THR A 419 13.38 -18.65 -16.01
N PRO A 420 12.57 -18.42 -17.07
CA PRO A 420 11.28 -19.05 -17.15
C PRO A 420 11.50 -20.55 -17.15
N THR A 421 10.79 -21.25 -16.28
CA THR A 421 10.71 -22.70 -16.39
C THR A 421 10.00 -22.99 -17.70
N THR A 422 10.72 -23.54 -18.66
CA THR A 422 10.13 -24.03 -19.91
C THR A 422 9.23 -25.21 -19.56
N PHE A 423 7.94 -25.07 -19.85
CA PHE A 423 6.92 -26.12 -19.73
C PHE A 423 6.71 -26.84 -21.05
#